data_f6a55ac4d1a2fc0c9d860f336148c729
#
_entry.id   f6a55ac4d1a2fc0c9d860f336148c729
#
_cell.length_a   1.000
_cell.length_b   1.000
_cell.length_c   1.000
_cell.angle_alpha   90.00
_cell.angle_beta   90.00
_cell.angle_gamma   90.00
#
_symmetry.space_group_name_H-M   'P 1'
#
loop_
_entity.id
_entity.type
_entity.pdbx_description
1 polymer ?
#
loop_
_entity_poly.entity_id
_entity_poly.type
_entity_poly.pdbx_seq_one_letter_code
_entity_poly.pdbx_strand_id
1 'polypeptide(L)'
;SEFVKIIFVFAVASLLAKATDFKHVVITTAIAGAHVLILVVSKDLGSALIFFVAYMTMLFVATSSYLWFGAGIAGGSVAAVAAYYLFPHVRRRVEAWADPWSDIANKGYQVAQALFAIGTGGWFGMGLYRGMPEKIPVVDKDFVFAAISEEMGALYALCVLFLCLGCYMQFMMIAMKMQAMFYKLIAFGLGSVYI
;
A
#
# COMPACT_ATOMS: atom_id res chain seq x y z
N SER A 1 5.35 -5.24 -12.60
CA SER A 1 4.50 -4.25 -11.91
C SER A 1 5.31 -3.06 -11.38
N GLU A 2 6.53 -3.26 -10.83
CA GLU A 2 7.29 -2.19 -10.17
C GLU A 2 7.62 -0.99 -11.08
N PHE A 3 8.07 -1.24 -12.31
CA PHE A 3 8.32 -0.16 -13.28
C PHE A 3 7.07 0.66 -13.61
N VAL A 4 5.89 0.03 -13.60
CA VAL A 4 4.63 0.71 -13.89
C VAL A 4 4.28 1.73 -12.80
N LYS A 5 4.59 1.44 -11.52
CA LYS A 5 4.41 2.37 -10.40
C LYS A 5 5.23 3.65 -10.62
N ILE A 6 6.50 3.49 -11.02
CA ILE A 6 7.38 4.63 -11.28
C ILE A 6 6.84 5.46 -12.45
N ILE A 7 6.53 4.83 -13.58
CA ILE A 7 5.97 5.52 -14.76
C ILE A 7 4.68 6.25 -14.41
N PHE A 8 3.80 5.61 -13.64
CA PHE A 8 2.55 6.21 -13.17
C PHE A 8 2.80 7.49 -12.36
N VAL A 9 3.73 7.45 -11.39
CA VAL A 9 4.08 8.61 -10.58
C VAL A 9 4.59 9.76 -11.44
N PHE A 10 5.48 9.49 -12.41
CA PHE A 10 5.98 10.51 -13.32
C PHE A 10 4.89 11.10 -14.22
N ALA A 11 3.99 10.26 -14.75
CA ALA A 11 2.88 10.69 -15.58
C ALA A 11 1.91 11.60 -14.81
N VAL A 12 1.50 11.17 -13.63
CA VAL A 12 0.61 11.94 -12.76
C VAL A 12 1.28 13.26 -12.33
N ALA A 13 2.56 13.23 -11.94
CA ALA A 13 3.31 14.43 -11.59
C ALA A 13 3.37 15.43 -12.76
N SER A 14 3.60 14.95 -13.98
CA SER A 14 3.63 15.79 -15.17
C SER A 14 2.28 16.46 -15.46
N LEU A 15 1.19 15.75 -15.23
CA LEU A 15 -0.15 16.28 -15.45
C LEU A 15 -0.55 17.29 -14.37
N LEU A 16 -0.36 16.96 -13.10
CA LEU A 16 -0.74 17.81 -11.97
C LEU A 16 0.18 19.04 -11.80
N ALA A 17 1.45 18.96 -12.24
CA ALA A 17 2.36 20.10 -12.18
C ALA A 17 2.02 21.18 -13.23
N LYS A 18 1.29 20.84 -14.31
CA LYS A 18 0.93 21.79 -15.38
C LYS A 18 -0.27 22.65 -15.00
N ALA A 19 -1.28 22.03 -14.44
CA ALA A 19 -2.51 22.72 -14.03
C ALA A 19 -3.29 21.90 -12.99
N THR A 20 -3.93 22.61 -12.06
CA THR A 20 -4.76 22.02 -10.99
C THR A 20 -6.20 22.50 -11.06
N ASP A 21 -6.64 23.01 -12.22
CA ASP A 21 -8.04 23.37 -12.45
C ASP A 21 -8.94 22.14 -12.46
N PHE A 22 -10.21 22.36 -12.24
CA PHE A 22 -11.23 21.30 -12.19
C PHE A 22 -11.11 20.29 -13.32
N LYS A 23 -10.96 20.77 -14.55
CA LYS A 23 -10.86 19.91 -15.76
C LYS A 23 -9.62 18.99 -15.70
N HIS A 24 -8.47 19.54 -15.34
CA HIS A 24 -7.22 18.77 -15.27
C HIS A 24 -7.24 17.76 -14.12
N VAL A 25 -7.79 18.11 -12.98
CA VAL A 25 -7.99 17.20 -11.85
C VAL A 25 -8.89 16.04 -12.24
N VAL A 26 -10.03 16.30 -12.90
CA VAL A 26 -10.95 15.25 -13.36
C VAL A 26 -10.29 14.31 -14.36
N ILE A 27 -9.56 14.85 -15.36
CA ILE A 27 -8.84 14.03 -16.34
C ILE A 27 -7.78 13.15 -15.66
N THR A 28 -7.00 13.72 -14.75
CA THR A 28 -5.95 12.98 -14.04
C THR A 28 -6.54 11.90 -13.13
N THR A 29 -7.68 12.21 -12.47
CA THR A 29 -8.43 11.24 -11.67
C THR A 29 -8.97 10.10 -12.53
N ALA A 30 -9.49 10.40 -13.72
CA ALA A 30 -9.98 9.37 -14.64
C ALA A 30 -8.85 8.45 -15.12
N ILE A 31 -7.68 8.99 -15.45
CA ILE A 31 -6.50 8.21 -15.83
C ILE A 31 -6.02 7.33 -14.66
N ALA A 32 -5.90 7.90 -13.46
CA ALA A 32 -5.50 7.15 -12.27
C ALA A 32 -6.52 6.05 -11.92
N GLY A 33 -7.81 6.38 -11.98
CA GLY A 33 -8.90 5.44 -11.74
C GLY A 33 -8.92 4.28 -12.74
N ALA A 34 -8.63 4.55 -14.02
CA ALA A 34 -8.52 3.51 -15.04
C ALA A 34 -7.38 2.53 -14.73
N HIS A 35 -6.21 3.03 -14.29
CA HIS A 35 -5.09 2.17 -13.88
C HIS A 35 -5.45 1.31 -12.66
N VAL A 36 -6.06 1.90 -11.63
CA VAL A 36 -6.53 1.18 -10.45
C VAL A 36 -7.55 0.10 -10.84
N LEU A 37 -8.49 0.41 -11.73
CA LEU A 37 -9.49 -0.55 -12.20
C LEU A 37 -8.85 -1.74 -12.93
N ILE A 38 -7.90 -1.48 -13.84
CA ILE A 38 -7.15 -2.53 -14.55
C ILE A 38 -6.45 -3.46 -13.55
N LEU A 39 -5.82 -2.91 -12.50
CA LEU A 39 -5.15 -3.71 -11.47
C LEU A 39 -6.14 -4.54 -10.65
N VAL A 40 -7.30 -4.00 -10.31
CA VAL A 40 -8.37 -4.75 -9.61
C VAL A 40 -8.86 -5.92 -10.47
N VAL A 41 -9.10 -5.69 -11.77
CA VAL A 41 -9.52 -6.76 -12.71
C VAL A 41 -8.40 -7.80 -12.86
N SER A 42 -7.14 -7.37 -12.86
CA SER A 42 -5.95 -8.26 -12.91
C SER A 42 -5.67 -8.99 -11.59
N LYS A 43 -6.53 -8.81 -10.58
CA LYS A 43 -6.43 -9.43 -9.24
C LYS A 43 -5.22 -8.96 -8.41
N ASP A 44 -4.58 -7.87 -8.80
CA ASP A 44 -3.47 -7.25 -8.07
C ASP A 44 -3.99 -6.10 -7.18
N LEU A 45 -4.67 -6.48 -6.09
CA LEU A 45 -5.27 -5.53 -5.15
C LEU A 45 -4.24 -4.73 -4.36
N GLY A 46 -3.07 -5.34 -4.08
CA GLY A 46 -1.98 -4.65 -3.37
C GLY A 46 -1.47 -3.45 -4.18
N SER A 47 -1.11 -3.68 -5.44
CA SER A 47 -0.70 -2.59 -6.34
C SER A 47 -1.82 -1.57 -6.55
N ALA A 48 -3.08 -1.99 -6.69
CA ALA A 48 -4.21 -1.08 -6.84
C ALA A 48 -4.33 -0.10 -5.66
N LEU A 49 -4.16 -0.59 -4.43
CA LEU A 49 -4.16 0.25 -3.22
C LEU A 49 -2.99 1.24 -3.21
N ILE A 50 -1.78 0.78 -3.55
CA ILE A 50 -0.59 1.63 -3.63
C ILE A 50 -0.79 2.76 -4.65
N PHE A 51 -1.31 2.46 -5.85
CA PHE A 51 -1.61 3.47 -6.87
C PHE A 51 -2.64 4.48 -6.40
N PHE A 52 -3.68 4.03 -5.71
CA PHE A 52 -4.69 4.90 -5.14
C PHE A 52 -4.10 5.84 -4.09
N VAL A 53 -3.33 5.30 -3.13
CA VAL A 53 -2.68 6.10 -2.08
C VAL A 53 -1.68 7.11 -2.66
N ALA A 54 -0.84 6.67 -3.60
CA ALA A 54 0.12 7.54 -4.27
C ALA A 54 -0.60 8.68 -5.02
N TYR A 55 -1.66 8.36 -5.77
CA TYR A 55 -2.46 9.38 -6.47
C TYR A 55 -3.09 10.37 -5.50
N MET A 56 -3.72 9.89 -4.42
CA MET A 56 -4.37 10.75 -3.43
C MET A 56 -3.39 11.68 -2.72
N THR A 57 -2.20 11.18 -2.39
CA THR A 57 -1.12 11.99 -1.80
C THR A 57 -0.67 13.09 -2.78
N MET A 58 -0.41 12.73 -4.03
CA MET A 58 0.00 13.68 -5.07
C MET A 58 -1.10 14.71 -5.36
N LEU A 59 -2.35 14.30 -5.43
CA LEU A 59 -3.49 15.19 -5.65
C LEU A 59 -3.62 16.20 -4.51
N PHE A 60 -3.51 15.75 -3.26
CA PHE A 60 -3.57 16.63 -2.10
C PHE A 60 -2.42 17.64 -2.10
N VAL A 61 -1.19 17.20 -2.38
CA VAL A 61 -0.01 18.09 -2.45
C VAL A 61 -0.13 19.11 -3.59
N ALA A 62 -0.69 18.70 -4.73
CA ALA A 62 -0.86 19.58 -5.90
C ALA A 62 -1.96 20.62 -5.70
N THR A 63 -3.09 20.24 -5.11
CA THR A 63 -4.26 21.10 -4.99
C THR A 63 -4.35 21.82 -3.66
N SER A 64 -3.69 21.32 -2.61
CA SER A 64 -3.81 21.77 -1.22
C SER A 64 -5.29 21.87 -0.74
N SER A 65 -6.18 21.08 -1.36
CA SER A 65 -7.62 21.16 -1.15
C SER A 65 -8.15 19.92 -0.43
N TYR A 66 -8.67 20.15 0.77
CA TYR A 66 -9.34 19.08 1.54
C TYR A 66 -10.61 18.57 0.86
N LEU A 67 -11.25 19.39 0.01
CA LEU A 67 -12.44 18.98 -0.73
C LEU A 67 -12.11 17.87 -1.73
N TRP A 68 -11.06 18.02 -2.54
CA TRP A 68 -10.61 17.01 -3.49
C TRP A 68 -10.13 15.74 -2.78
N PHE A 69 -9.43 15.91 -1.66
CA PHE A 69 -8.99 14.78 -0.85
C PHE A 69 -10.18 14.01 -0.28
N GLY A 70 -11.15 14.70 0.32
CA GLY A 70 -12.36 14.09 0.85
C GLY A 70 -13.22 13.43 -0.23
N ALA A 71 -13.37 14.06 -1.40
CA ALA A 71 -14.08 13.47 -2.53
C ALA A 71 -13.40 12.21 -3.06
N GLY A 72 -12.06 12.20 -3.09
CA GLY A 72 -11.28 11.03 -3.49
C GLY A 72 -11.42 9.87 -2.50
N ILE A 73 -11.36 10.13 -1.20
CA ILE A 73 -11.60 9.11 -0.16
C ILE A 73 -13.03 8.56 -0.26
N ALA A 74 -14.03 9.42 -0.39
CA ALA A 74 -15.42 9.00 -0.55
C ALA A 74 -15.61 8.15 -1.82
N GLY A 75 -15.08 8.60 -2.96
CA GLY A 75 -15.13 7.85 -4.21
C GLY A 75 -14.40 6.52 -4.13
N GLY A 76 -13.21 6.48 -3.51
CA GLY A 76 -12.44 5.26 -3.26
C GLY A 76 -13.18 4.27 -2.36
N SER A 77 -13.84 4.76 -1.32
CA SER A 77 -14.67 3.92 -0.43
C SER A 77 -15.85 3.30 -1.17
N VAL A 78 -16.56 4.09 -1.98
CA VAL A 78 -17.64 3.59 -2.83
C VAL A 78 -17.13 2.56 -3.83
N ALA A 79 -15.98 2.81 -4.47
CA ALA A 79 -15.35 1.87 -5.39
C ALA A 79 -14.91 0.58 -4.70
N ALA A 80 -14.38 0.65 -3.47
CA ALA A 80 -14.01 -0.51 -2.67
C ALA A 80 -15.22 -1.39 -2.30
N VAL A 81 -16.32 -0.75 -1.89
CA VAL A 81 -17.59 -1.46 -1.62
C VAL A 81 -18.14 -2.10 -2.90
N ALA A 82 -18.14 -1.38 -4.02
CA ALA A 82 -18.54 -1.93 -5.31
C ALA A 82 -17.66 -3.11 -5.72
N ALA A 83 -16.34 -3.00 -5.55
CA ALA A 83 -15.40 -4.08 -5.85
C ALA A 83 -15.64 -5.32 -4.99
N TYR A 84 -16.01 -5.16 -3.72
CA TYR A 84 -16.35 -6.27 -2.83
C TYR A 84 -17.55 -7.09 -3.36
N TYR A 85 -18.56 -6.41 -3.89
CA TYR A 85 -19.75 -7.10 -4.44
C TYR A 85 -19.54 -7.63 -5.85
N LEU A 86 -18.78 -6.95 -6.69
CA LEU A 86 -18.58 -7.32 -8.09
C LEU A 86 -17.50 -8.38 -8.30
N PHE A 87 -16.45 -8.42 -7.46
CA PHE A 87 -15.29 -9.28 -7.66
C PHE A 87 -15.15 -10.33 -6.55
N PRO A 88 -15.39 -11.62 -6.85
CA PRO A 88 -15.28 -12.69 -5.85
C PRO A 88 -13.90 -12.81 -5.20
N HIS A 89 -12.82 -12.44 -5.92
CA HIS A 89 -11.47 -12.49 -5.35
C HIS A 89 -11.22 -11.37 -4.33
N VAL A 90 -11.85 -10.20 -4.48
CA VAL A 90 -11.81 -9.11 -3.49
C VAL A 90 -12.51 -9.56 -2.22
N ARG A 91 -13.71 -10.10 -2.37
CA ARG A 91 -14.51 -10.62 -1.26
C ARG A 91 -13.76 -11.68 -0.46
N ARG A 92 -13.14 -12.66 -1.14
CA ARG A 92 -12.34 -13.71 -0.48
C ARG A 92 -11.19 -13.15 0.36
N ARG A 93 -10.50 -12.11 -0.13
CA ARG A 93 -9.40 -11.47 0.61
C ARG A 93 -9.90 -10.71 1.83
N VAL A 94 -11.02 -9.99 1.70
CA VAL A 94 -11.65 -9.27 2.82
C VAL A 94 -12.14 -10.26 3.90
N GLU A 95 -12.79 -11.35 3.49
CA GLU A 95 -13.24 -12.41 4.41
C GLU A 95 -12.05 -13.05 5.15
N ALA A 96 -10.98 -13.41 4.43
CA ALA A 96 -9.77 -13.98 5.02
C ALA A 96 -9.05 -13.02 5.98
N TRP A 97 -9.12 -11.72 5.73
CA TRP A 97 -8.54 -10.70 6.60
C TRP A 97 -9.40 -10.45 7.85
N ALA A 98 -10.73 -10.41 7.68
CA ALA A 98 -11.66 -10.13 8.77
C ALA A 98 -11.76 -11.30 9.77
N ASP A 99 -11.77 -12.52 9.28
CA ASP A 99 -11.80 -13.73 10.11
C ASP A 99 -10.96 -14.85 9.48
N PRO A 100 -9.64 -14.85 9.71
CA PRO A 100 -8.76 -15.91 9.20
C PRO A 100 -9.02 -17.26 9.87
N TRP A 101 -9.69 -17.28 11.03
CA TRP A 101 -9.89 -18.47 11.82
C TRP A 101 -11.06 -19.33 11.34
N SER A 102 -12.01 -18.74 10.63
CA SER A 102 -13.20 -19.45 10.11
C SER A 102 -12.89 -20.52 9.06
N ASP A 103 -11.77 -20.36 8.31
CA ASP A 103 -11.33 -21.31 7.28
C ASP A 103 -9.80 -21.36 7.21
N ILE A 104 -9.20 -21.82 8.30
CA ILE A 104 -7.71 -21.88 8.44
C ILE A 104 -7.08 -22.77 7.35
N ALA A 105 -7.77 -23.79 6.89
CA ALA A 105 -7.21 -24.76 5.94
C ALA A 105 -7.10 -24.22 4.51
N ASN A 106 -7.91 -23.18 4.16
CA ASN A 106 -7.98 -22.67 2.80
C ASN A 106 -7.75 -21.14 2.72
N LYS A 107 -8.83 -20.36 2.93
CA LYS A 107 -8.80 -18.90 2.71
C LYS A 107 -7.94 -18.16 3.72
N GLY A 108 -7.96 -18.57 4.98
CA GLY A 108 -7.22 -17.97 6.09
C GLY A 108 -5.81 -18.50 6.27
N TYR A 109 -5.38 -19.53 5.53
CA TYR A 109 -4.15 -20.27 5.78
C TYR A 109 -2.91 -19.36 5.87
N GLN A 110 -2.73 -18.48 4.89
CA GLN A 110 -1.55 -17.59 4.84
C GLN A 110 -1.51 -16.64 6.04
N VAL A 111 -2.65 -16.01 6.34
CA VAL A 111 -2.76 -15.05 7.46
C VAL A 111 -2.59 -15.76 8.80
N ALA A 112 -3.23 -16.93 8.97
CA ALA A 112 -3.12 -17.72 10.19
C ALA A 112 -1.68 -18.19 10.44
N GLN A 113 -0.97 -18.69 9.41
CA GLN A 113 0.43 -19.08 9.55
C GLN A 113 1.34 -17.89 9.89
N ALA A 114 1.11 -16.72 9.30
CA ALA A 114 1.85 -15.50 9.65
C ALA A 114 1.59 -15.08 11.11
N LEU A 115 0.34 -15.15 11.58
CA LEU A 115 0.00 -14.85 12.97
C LEU A 115 0.60 -15.86 13.95
N PHE A 116 0.63 -17.15 13.60
CA PHE A 116 1.30 -18.17 14.39
C PHE A 116 2.81 -17.89 14.49
N ALA A 117 3.47 -17.56 13.38
CA ALA A 117 4.88 -17.22 13.37
C ALA A 117 5.20 -16.01 14.28
N ILE A 118 4.41 -14.93 14.19
CA ILE A 118 4.55 -13.78 15.08
C ILE A 118 4.34 -14.18 16.54
N GLY A 119 3.33 -15.03 16.82
CA GLY A 119 3.03 -15.51 18.15
C GLY A 119 4.13 -16.39 18.74
N THR A 120 4.71 -17.29 17.94
CA THR A 120 5.80 -18.18 18.37
C THR A 120 7.10 -17.45 18.63
N GLY A 121 7.39 -16.39 17.87
CA GLY A 121 8.57 -15.56 18.08
C GLY A 121 8.55 -14.77 19.39
N GLY A 122 7.36 -14.40 19.89
CA GLY A 122 7.23 -13.61 21.11
C GLY A 122 8.00 -12.28 21.03
N TRP A 123 8.49 -11.78 22.17
CA TRP A 123 9.21 -10.50 22.21
C TRP A 123 10.64 -10.55 21.68
N PHE A 124 11.36 -11.68 21.90
CA PHE A 124 12.81 -11.80 21.65
C PHE A 124 13.17 -12.76 20.51
N GLY A 125 12.18 -13.42 19.91
CA GLY A 125 12.37 -14.37 18.83
C GLY A 125 12.84 -15.76 19.28
N MET A 126 12.70 -16.72 18.37
CA MET A 126 13.20 -18.09 18.58
C MET A 126 14.72 -18.21 18.35
N GLY A 127 15.33 -17.21 17.73
CA GLY A 127 16.72 -17.21 17.27
C GLY A 127 16.84 -17.48 15.77
N LEU A 128 17.90 -16.94 15.16
CA LEU A 128 18.18 -17.11 13.73
C LEU A 128 18.25 -18.60 13.36
N TYR A 129 17.58 -18.95 12.26
CA TYR A 129 17.47 -20.32 11.72
C TYR A 129 16.80 -21.34 12.64
N ARG A 130 16.09 -20.88 13.70
CA ARG A 130 15.30 -21.76 14.59
C ARG A 130 13.80 -21.67 14.33
N GLY A 131 13.35 -20.68 13.58
CA GLY A 131 11.98 -20.57 13.07
C GLY A 131 11.71 -21.55 11.94
N MET A 132 10.50 -21.54 11.46
CA MET A 132 10.06 -22.28 10.27
C MET A 132 9.34 -21.34 9.28
N PRO A 133 9.98 -20.24 8.87
CA PRO A 133 9.34 -19.24 8.01
C PRO A 133 8.87 -19.83 6.67
N GLU A 134 9.49 -20.89 6.19
CA GLU A 134 9.10 -21.62 4.99
C GLU A 134 7.69 -22.24 5.05
N LYS A 135 7.10 -22.38 6.24
CA LYS A 135 5.70 -22.80 6.42
C LYS A 135 4.71 -21.71 6.07
N ILE A 136 5.15 -20.46 6.00
CA ILE A 136 4.32 -19.32 5.62
C ILE A 136 4.35 -19.22 4.09
N PRO A 137 3.23 -19.44 3.39
CA PRO A 137 3.22 -19.32 1.94
C PRO A 137 3.61 -17.91 1.49
N VAL A 138 4.50 -17.83 0.48
CA VAL A 138 4.97 -16.55 -0.10
C VAL A 138 5.65 -15.63 0.94
N VAL A 139 6.33 -16.21 1.92
CA VAL A 139 7.01 -15.49 3.01
C VAL A 139 8.02 -14.47 2.50
N ASP A 140 8.71 -14.79 1.42
CA ASP A 140 9.74 -13.96 0.79
C ASP A 140 9.21 -12.68 0.11
N LYS A 141 7.88 -12.55 -0.03
CA LYS A 141 7.24 -11.39 -0.67
C LYS A 141 6.30 -10.66 0.26
N ASP A 142 5.25 -11.36 0.73
CA ASP A 142 4.12 -10.71 1.40
C ASP A 142 4.21 -10.79 2.94
N PHE A 143 4.98 -11.74 3.48
CA PHE A 143 4.99 -12.04 4.92
C PHE A 143 6.38 -11.98 5.56
N VAL A 144 7.31 -11.22 4.98
CA VAL A 144 8.68 -11.05 5.52
C VAL A 144 8.66 -10.56 6.97
N PHE A 145 7.72 -9.68 7.33
CA PHE A 145 7.56 -9.17 8.69
C PHE A 145 7.25 -10.31 9.69
N ALA A 146 6.45 -11.29 9.28
CA ALA A 146 6.12 -12.44 10.13
C ALA A 146 7.36 -13.32 10.36
N ALA A 147 8.17 -13.56 9.32
CA ALA A 147 9.42 -14.30 9.44
C ALA A 147 10.44 -13.60 10.36
N ILE A 148 10.61 -12.28 10.20
CA ILE A 148 11.47 -11.48 11.09
C ILE A 148 10.97 -11.56 12.53
N SER A 149 9.65 -11.48 12.75
CA SER A 149 9.06 -11.56 14.08
C SER A 149 9.25 -12.94 14.72
N GLU A 150 9.20 -14.02 13.93
CA GLU A 150 9.41 -15.38 14.42
C GLU A 150 10.85 -15.59 14.91
N GLU A 151 11.83 -15.22 14.09
CA GLU A 151 13.23 -15.49 14.40
C GLU A 151 13.87 -14.45 15.32
N MET A 152 13.59 -13.16 15.12
CA MET A 152 14.23 -12.06 15.84
C MET A 152 13.34 -11.41 16.91
N GLY A 153 12.06 -11.76 16.92
CA GLY A 153 11.09 -11.27 17.90
C GLY A 153 10.37 -9.99 17.48
N ALA A 154 9.23 -9.77 18.15
CA ALA A 154 8.37 -8.63 17.89
C ALA A 154 9.08 -7.29 18.16
N LEU A 155 9.97 -7.21 19.15
CA LEU A 155 10.71 -5.99 19.46
C LEU A 155 11.60 -5.56 18.30
N TYR A 156 12.35 -6.49 17.71
CA TYR A 156 13.20 -6.21 16.54
C TYR A 156 12.37 -5.84 15.33
N ALA A 157 11.30 -6.58 15.05
CA ALA A 157 10.39 -6.32 13.95
C ALA A 157 9.78 -4.90 14.03
N LEU A 158 9.37 -4.48 15.23
CA LEU A 158 8.88 -3.12 15.48
C LEU A 158 9.99 -2.07 15.28
N CYS A 159 11.22 -2.33 15.71
CA CYS A 159 12.34 -1.42 15.46
C CYS A 159 12.58 -1.21 13.95
N VAL A 160 12.54 -2.28 13.16
CA VAL A 160 12.66 -2.19 11.69
C VAL A 160 11.52 -1.36 11.11
N LEU A 161 10.29 -1.59 11.55
CA LEU A 161 9.12 -0.83 11.09
C LEU A 161 9.27 0.67 11.42
N PHE A 162 9.67 1.01 12.65
CA PHE A 162 9.91 2.40 13.04
C PHE A 162 11.06 3.05 12.29
N LEU A 163 12.10 2.29 11.95
CA LEU A 163 13.20 2.78 11.12
C LEU A 163 12.72 3.11 9.71
N CYS A 164 11.95 2.23 9.07
CA CYS A 164 11.35 2.48 7.76
C CYS A 164 10.43 3.71 7.79
N LEU A 165 9.60 3.83 8.83
CA LEU A 165 8.72 4.99 9.01
C LEU A 165 9.54 6.28 9.23
N GLY A 166 10.61 6.21 10.01
CA GLY A 166 11.53 7.34 10.23
C GLY A 166 12.20 7.82 8.93
N CYS A 167 12.67 6.88 8.10
CA CYS A 167 13.21 7.20 6.77
C CYS A 167 12.18 7.86 5.87
N TYR A 168 10.95 7.34 5.86
CA TYR A 168 9.83 7.93 5.13
C TYR A 168 9.53 9.37 5.59
N MET A 169 9.43 9.60 6.89
CA MET A 169 9.20 10.94 7.46
C MET A 169 10.30 11.92 7.09
N GLN A 170 11.57 11.52 7.17
CA GLN A 170 12.70 12.32 6.75
C GLN A 170 12.62 12.68 5.26
N PHE A 171 12.32 11.68 4.42
CA PHE A 171 12.17 11.88 2.98
C PHE A 171 11.05 12.89 2.68
N MET A 172 9.89 12.75 3.33
CA MET A 172 8.76 13.66 3.17
C MET A 172 9.07 15.08 3.62
N MET A 173 9.82 15.26 4.72
CA MET A 173 10.26 16.59 5.16
C MET A 173 11.17 17.26 4.14
N ILE A 174 12.05 16.53 3.49
CA ILE A 174 12.90 17.05 2.41
C ILE A 174 12.05 17.40 1.19
N ALA A 175 11.11 16.53 0.80
CA ALA A 175 10.21 16.75 -0.32
C ALA A 175 9.35 18.02 -0.16
N MET A 176 8.90 18.32 1.06
CA MET A 176 8.13 19.55 1.34
C MET A 176 8.92 20.83 1.08
N LYS A 177 10.26 20.81 1.20
CA LYS A 177 11.13 21.96 0.95
C LYS A 177 11.39 22.22 -0.54
N MET A 178 11.04 21.31 -1.43
CA MET A 178 11.23 21.47 -2.86
C MET A 178 10.33 22.57 -3.42
N GLN A 179 10.91 23.49 -4.19
CA GLN A 179 10.18 24.62 -4.80
C GLN A 179 9.48 24.22 -6.10
N ALA A 180 10.12 23.40 -6.93
CA ALA A 180 9.53 22.95 -8.19
C ALA A 180 8.46 21.88 -7.96
N MET A 181 7.20 22.21 -8.29
CA MET A 181 6.03 21.36 -8.06
C MET A 181 6.18 19.96 -8.66
N PHE A 182 6.75 19.86 -9.87
CA PHE A 182 6.96 18.57 -10.54
C PHE A 182 7.83 17.60 -9.70
N TYR A 183 8.98 18.05 -9.24
CA TYR A 183 9.88 17.22 -8.41
C TYR A 183 9.29 16.93 -7.03
N LYS A 184 8.58 17.93 -6.47
CA LYS A 184 7.83 17.72 -5.21
C LYS A 184 6.82 16.59 -5.36
N LEU A 185 6.02 16.58 -6.42
CA LEU A 185 5.02 15.54 -6.69
C LEU A 185 5.65 14.17 -6.91
N ILE A 186 6.76 14.09 -7.66
CA ILE A 186 7.52 12.84 -7.84
C ILE A 186 7.98 12.31 -6.48
N ALA A 187 8.56 13.16 -5.64
CA ALA A 187 9.02 12.75 -4.32
C ALA A 187 7.87 12.22 -3.45
N PHE A 188 6.74 12.91 -3.39
CA PHE A 188 5.57 12.44 -2.66
C PHE A 188 4.99 11.15 -3.24
N GLY A 189 4.91 11.03 -4.57
CA GLY A 189 4.43 9.81 -5.24
C GLY A 189 5.34 8.60 -4.98
N LEU A 190 6.65 8.75 -5.16
CA LEU A 190 7.61 7.67 -4.88
C LEU A 190 7.67 7.33 -3.39
N GLY A 191 7.58 8.32 -2.50
CA GLY A 191 7.50 8.08 -1.08
C GLY A 191 6.26 7.26 -0.70
N SER A 192 5.11 7.52 -1.31
CA SER A 192 3.89 6.73 -1.09
C SER A 192 3.98 5.30 -1.65
N VAL A 193 4.85 5.05 -2.63
CA VAL A 193 5.12 3.69 -3.14
C VAL A 193 6.07 2.94 -2.23
N TYR A 194 6.96 3.66 -1.52
CA TYR A 194 7.94 3.07 -0.61
C TYR A 194 7.30 2.50 0.67
N ILE A 195 6.30 3.19 1.24
CA ILE A 195 5.69 2.83 2.52
C ILE A 195 4.58 1.80 2.38
#